data_a8fe1d6d20cfb87c1223ae84fe520a5c
#
_entry.id   a8fe1d6d20cfb87c1223ae84fe520a5c
#
_cell.length_a   1.000
_cell.length_b   1.000
_cell.length_c   1.000
_cell.angle_alpha   90.00
_cell.angle_beta   90.00
_cell.angle_gamma   90.00
#
_symmetry.space_group_name_H-M   'P 1'
#
loop_
_entity.id
_entity.type
_entity.pdbx_description
1 polymer ?
#
loop_
_entity_poly.entity_id
_entity_poly.type
_entity_poly.pdbx_seq_one_letter_code
_entity_poly.pdbx_strand_id
1 'polypeptide(L)'
;MKRKLFVPMFVTTVLLASCGADPTEDQTTAPVVEKEKSTTEQTTDRWEATAAGTEVSHIHGAGFWQDGRPVIATHTGLMEFREDGWYELSSNRHDYMGFELVADGFYASGHPAQDSPYKNPLGVVRGTEKGETLEIRSLEGEADFHYMSAGFESESLYVYLEQATKELAPGFYRSLDGGVSFEPMKMDGIEGRGIAGITADASEAKRVFVYGPDGILVSDDGGDTFEPFNDQGNIVTMATAKGRLAYITEQDASFELVVSDLTDETETSVDLPSMNGDNVPIELVMEAERLLLATSDNSVYVFEDEEWTQLLQAGKVK
;
A
#
# COMPACT_ATOMS: atom_id res chain seq x y z
N MET A 1 -0.06 12.74 59.47
CA MET A 1 -1.40 12.63 60.08
C MET A 1 -2.27 11.79 59.19
N LYS A 2 -2.74 10.67 59.72
CA LYS A 2 -3.60 9.66 59.06
C LYS A 2 -5.06 10.17 59.01
N ARG A 3 -5.76 9.93 57.90
CA ARG A 3 -7.20 9.69 57.94
C ARG A 3 -7.64 8.75 56.83
N LYS A 4 -8.07 7.58 57.23
CA LYS A 4 -8.89 6.61 56.49
C LYS A 4 -10.35 7.02 56.64
N LEU A 5 -11.22 6.72 55.66
CA LEU A 5 -12.65 6.38 55.80
C LEU A 5 -13.14 5.88 54.46
N PHE A 6 -13.53 4.69 54.33
CA PHE A 6 -14.71 3.88 54.64
C PHE A 6 -15.72 3.83 53.48
N VAL A 7 -15.91 2.60 53.00
CA VAL A 7 -16.94 2.07 52.10
C VAL A 7 -18.30 2.02 52.84
N PRO A 8 -19.44 2.07 52.13
CA PRO A 8 -20.31 0.92 52.28
C PRO A 8 -20.87 0.32 50.98
N MET A 9 -20.87 -0.97 50.98
CA MET A 9 -21.56 -1.99 50.23
C MET A 9 -23.06 -1.97 50.53
N PHE A 10 -23.91 -1.95 49.48
CA PHE A 10 -25.33 -2.27 49.62
C PHE A 10 -25.67 -3.50 48.80
N VAL A 11 -26.01 -4.55 49.53
CA VAL A 11 -26.67 -5.78 49.09
C VAL A 11 -28.17 -5.57 49.24
N THR A 12 -28.94 -5.88 48.19
CA THR A 12 -30.38 -6.05 48.33
C THR A 12 -30.83 -7.29 47.56
N THR A 13 -31.18 -8.25 48.37
CA THR A 13 -31.87 -9.50 48.04
C THR A 13 -33.38 -9.25 48.01
N VAL A 14 -34.14 -9.75 47.06
CA VAL A 14 -35.58 -9.99 47.20
C VAL A 14 -36.00 -11.26 46.49
N LEU A 15 -36.77 -11.96 47.23
CA LEU A 15 -37.27 -13.30 47.25
C LEU A 15 -38.32 -13.69 46.18
N LEU A 16 -38.41 -15.00 46.05
CA LEU A 16 -39.37 -15.87 45.36
C LEU A 16 -40.81 -15.85 45.92
N ALA A 17 -41.78 -16.14 45.04
CA ALA A 17 -42.99 -16.92 45.34
C ALA A 17 -43.60 -17.34 43.98
N SER A 18 -43.74 -18.52 43.59
CA SER A 18 -44.33 -19.83 43.93
C SER A 18 -45.85 -19.93 43.74
N CYS A 19 -46.24 -21.03 43.10
CA CYS A 19 -47.51 -21.76 43.01
C CYS A 19 -48.49 -21.32 41.90
N GLY A 20 -49.10 -22.22 41.12
CA GLY A 20 -49.24 -23.68 41.19
C GLY A 20 -50.10 -24.24 40.05
N ALA A 21 -49.91 -25.53 39.88
CA ALA A 21 -50.80 -26.62 39.51
C ALA A 21 -51.57 -26.67 38.17
N ASP A 22 -51.23 -27.65 37.43
CA ASP A 22 -51.75 -28.61 36.45
C ASP A 22 -53.29 -28.93 36.47
N PRO A 23 -53.85 -29.74 35.49
CA PRO A 23 -53.27 -30.56 34.41
C PRO A 23 -54.08 -30.66 33.10
N THR A 24 -53.47 -31.38 32.11
CA THR A 24 -54.05 -32.20 31.02
C THR A 24 -54.56 -31.51 29.75
N GLU A 25 -53.90 -31.75 28.64
CA GLU A 25 -54.33 -32.68 27.58
C GLU A 25 -53.27 -32.86 26.48
N ASP A 26 -53.14 -34.12 26.11
CA ASP A 26 -52.36 -34.76 25.07
C ASP A 26 -52.72 -34.24 23.68
N GLN A 27 -51.75 -33.75 22.87
CA GLN A 27 -51.79 -33.82 21.42
C GLN A 27 -50.38 -33.92 20.83
N THR A 28 -50.10 -35.07 20.36
CA THR A 28 -48.98 -35.47 19.48
C THR A 28 -48.90 -34.56 18.25
N THR A 29 -47.84 -33.77 18.12
CA THR A 29 -47.43 -33.23 16.84
C THR A 29 -45.97 -33.48 16.63
N ALA A 30 -45.69 -34.08 15.49
CA ALA A 30 -44.34 -34.46 14.98
C ALA A 30 -43.37 -33.26 14.92
N PRO A 31 -42.05 -33.48 15.06
CA PRO A 31 -41.08 -32.44 15.00
C PRO A 31 -41.02 -31.85 13.57
N VAL A 32 -41.32 -30.57 13.47
CA VAL A 32 -40.99 -29.80 12.27
C VAL A 32 -39.47 -29.68 12.22
N VAL A 33 -38.86 -30.41 11.29
CA VAL A 33 -37.46 -30.21 10.92
C VAL A 33 -37.39 -28.84 10.21
N GLU A 34 -36.99 -27.82 10.94
CA GLU A 34 -36.52 -26.58 10.37
C GLU A 34 -35.29 -26.92 9.53
N LYS A 35 -35.46 -26.91 8.21
CA LYS A 35 -34.38 -26.87 7.26
C LYS A 35 -33.64 -25.56 7.50
N GLU A 36 -32.52 -25.62 8.22
CA GLU A 36 -31.51 -24.58 8.17
C GLU A 36 -31.18 -24.35 6.69
N LYS A 37 -31.62 -23.21 6.21
CA LYS A 37 -31.23 -22.70 4.92
C LYS A 37 -29.76 -22.24 5.09
N SER A 38 -28.84 -23.16 4.85
CA SER A 38 -27.44 -22.80 4.63
C SER A 38 -27.42 -21.80 3.48
N THR A 39 -27.43 -20.53 3.82
CA THR A 39 -27.06 -19.47 2.89
C THR A 39 -25.54 -19.58 2.79
N THR A 40 -25.09 -20.37 1.84
CA THR A 40 -23.72 -20.23 1.33
C THR A 40 -23.69 -18.84 0.71
N GLU A 41 -23.15 -17.85 1.41
CA GLU A 41 -22.68 -16.64 0.77
C GLU A 41 -21.65 -17.11 -0.25
N GLN A 42 -22.05 -17.16 -1.50
CA GLN A 42 -21.11 -17.15 -2.61
C GLN A 42 -20.48 -15.76 -2.55
N THR A 43 -19.31 -15.66 -1.96
CA THR A 43 -18.39 -14.56 -2.22
C THR A 43 -18.12 -14.63 -3.72
N THR A 44 -18.82 -13.84 -4.50
CA THR A 44 -18.49 -13.64 -5.92
C THR A 44 -17.14 -12.93 -5.91
N ASP A 45 -16.11 -13.62 -6.36
CA ASP A 45 -14.80 -13.04 -6.62
C ASP A 45 -15.04 -11.85 -7.56
N ARG A 46 -14.66 -10.64 -7.13
CA ARG A 46 -14.81 -9.42 -7.92
C ARG A 46 -13.66 -9.19 -8.88
N TRP A 47 -12.74 -10.11 -8.92
CA TRP A 47 -11.64 -10.11 -9.85
C TRP A 47 -12.01 -10.94 -11.09
N GLU A 48 -11.99 -10.30 -12.25
CA GLU A 48 -12.36 -10.88 -13.53
C GLU A 48 -11.11 -11.12 -14.37
N ALA A 49 -11.03 -12.28 -15.05
CA ALA A 49 -9.89 -12.59 -15.91
C ALA A 49 -9.78 -11.55 -17.03
N THR A 50 -8.62 -10.94 -17.15
CA THR A 50 -8.34 -9.95 -18.19
C THR A 50 -8.21 -10.62 -19.55
N ALA A 51 -8.87 -10.07 -20.56
CA ALA A 51 -8.82 -10.62 -21.90
C ALA A 51 -7.41 -10.56 -22.48
N ALA A 52 -6.99 -11.61 -23.17
CA ALA A 52 -5.73 -11.61 -23.92
C ALA A 52 -5.71 -10.47 -24.95
N GLY A 53 -4.57 -9.77 -25.02
CA GLY A 53 -4.41 -8.59 -25.87
C GLY A 53 -4.87 -7.27 -25.26
N THR A 54 -5.40 -7.27 -24.02
CA THR A 54 -5.62 -6.04 -23.25
C THR A 54 -4.29 -5.28 -23.12
N GLU A 55 -4.33 -3.97 -23.32
CA GLU A 55 -3.17 -3.09 -23.20
C GLU A 55 -3.23 -2.30 -21.89
N VAL A 56 -2.17 -2.40 -21.08
CA VAL A 56 -1.89 -1.57 -19.92
C VAL A 56 -1.06 -0.39 -20.38
N SER A 57 -1.62 0.83 -20.28
CA SER A 57 -0.97 2.03 -20.82
C SER A 57 0.05 2.65 -19.88
N HIS A 58 -0.22 2.58 -18.57
CA HIS A 58 0.68 3.08 -17.52
C HIS A 58 0.54 2.25 -16.26
N ILE A 59 1.66 2.07 -15.56
CA ILE A 59 1.73 1.50 -14.21
C ILE A 59 2.15 2.63 -13.28
N HIS A 60 1.33 2.89 -12.25
CA HIS A 60 1.52 3.97 -11.30
C HIS A 60 1.95 3.49 -9.91
N GLY A 61 2.02 2.20 -9.72
CA GLY A 61 2.49 1.55 -8.52
C GLY A 61 2.30 0.05 -8.61
N ALA A 62 2.98 -0.67 -7.77
CA ALA A 62 2.98 -2.13 -7.77
C ALA A 62 3.17 -2.68 -6.35
N GLY A 63 3.00 -3.99 -6.18
CA GLY A 63 3.29 -4.64 -4.91
C GLY A 63 2.92 -6.11 -4.90
N PHE A 64 3.01 -6.70 -3.70
CA PHE A 64 2.57 -8.05 -3.42
C PHE A 64 1.46 -8.01 -2.37
N TRP A 65 0.31 -8.62 -2.67
CA TRP A 65 -0.69 -8.87 -1.64
C TRP A 65 -0.14 -9.81 -0.56
N GLN A 66 -0.76 -9.84 0.62
CA GLN A 66 -0.38 -10.76 1.72
C GLN A 66 -0.32 -12.24 1.30
N ASP A 67 -1.07 -12.64 0.28
CA ASP A 67 -1.02 -13.99 -0.28
C ASP A 67 0.10 -14.18 -1.32
N GLY A 68 0.97 -13.17 -1.47
CA GLY A 68 2.13 -13.17 -2.34
C GLY A 68 1.82 -12.90 -3.83
N ARG A 69 0.57 -12.62 -4.19
CA ARG A 69 0.24 -12.31 -5.60
C ARG A 69 0.70 -10.91 -5.97
N PRO A 70 1.36 -10.75 -7.11
CA PRO A 70 1.68 -9.43 -7.66
C PRO A 70 0.42 -8.66 -8.01
N VAL A 71 0.45 -7.35 -7.74
CA VAL A 71 -0.60 -6.40 -8.12
C VAL A 71 0.04 -5.15 -8.71
N ILE A 72 -0.63 -4.55 -9.68
CA ILE A 72 -0.27 -3.25 -10.26
C ILE A 72 -1.48 -2.31 -10.22
N ALA A 73 -1.21 -1.04 -10.02
CA ALA A 73 -2.17 0.05 -10.16
C ALA A 73 -2.02 0.71 -11.53
N THR A 74 -3.14 0.95 -12.19
CA THR A 74 -3.20 1.47 -13.56
C THR A 74 -4.23 2.60 -13.68
N HIS A 75 -4.33 3.24 -14.85
CA HIS A 75 -5.40 4.21 -15.13
C HIS A 75 -6.82 3.64 -15.02
N THR A 76 -6.98 2.32 -15.02
CA THR A 76 -8.29 1.68 -15.04
C THR A 76 -8.56 0.81 -13.80
N GLY A 77 -7.80 1.02 -12.74
CA GLY A 77 -7.92 0.28 -11.49
C GLY A 77 -6.77 -0.67 -11.24
N LEU A 78 -7.03 -1.66 -10.40
CA LEU A 78 -6.03 -2.64 -9.98
C LEU A 78 -6.09 -3.89 -10.86
N MET A 79 -4.92 -4.45 -11.13
CA MET A 79 -4.75 -5.76 -11.77
C MET A 79 -3.86 -6.65 -10.91
N GLU A 80 -4.30 -7.88 -10.62
CA GLU A 80 -3.47 -8.88 -9.92
C GLU A 80 -3.07 -10.03 -10.85
N PHE A 81 -1.87 -10.55 -10.65
CA PHE A 81 -1.41 -11.73 -11.39
C PHE A 81 -1.68 -13.00 -10.60
N ARG A 82 -2.32 -13.98 -11.26
CA ARG A 82 -2.61 -15.32 -10.75
C ARG A 82 -1.85 -16.37 -11.58
N GLU A 83 -1.90 -17.64 -11.17
CA GLU A 83 -1.23 -18.73 -11.87
C GLU A 83 -1.56 -18.82 -13.36
N ASP A 84 -2.77 -18.43 -13.75
CA ASP A 84 -3.30 -18.53 -15.12
C ASP A 84 -3.37 -17.17 -15.87
N GLY A 85 -2.89 -16.09 -15.27
CA GLY A 85 -2.79 -14.79 -15.94
C GLY A 85 -3.23 -13.59 -15.10
N TRP A 86 -3.49 -12.48 -15.77
CA TRP A 86 -3.92 -11.22 -15.16
C TRP A 86 -5.42 -11.17 -14.94
N TYR A 87 -5.80 -10.59 -13.80
CA TYR A 87 -7.19 -10.33 -13.41
C TYR A 87 -7.37 -8.86 -13.07
N GLU A 88 -8.51 -8.29 -13.47
CA GLU A 88 -8.88 -6.91 -13.16
C GLU A 88 -9.92 -6.90 -12.04
N LEU A 89 -9.79 -5.94 -11.10
CA LEU A 89 -10.85 -5.67 -10.14
C LEU A 89 -12.04 -5.02 -10.85
N SER A 90 -13.24 -5.61 -10.76
CA SER A 90 -14.42 -5.15 -11.44
C SER A 90 -15.10 -3.94 -10.76
N SER A 91 -14.72 -3.63 -9.50
CA SER A 91 -15.16 -2.46 -8.74
C SER A 91 -14.00 -1.49 -8.53
N ASN A 92 -14.32 -0.26 -8.10
CA ASN A 92 -13.30 0.76 -7.75
C ASN A 92 -12.23 0.94 -8.83
N ARG A 93 -12.67 1.01 -10.09
CA ARG A 93 -11.80 1.17 -11.27
C ARG A 93 -11.36 2.61 -11.43
N HIS A 94 -10.67 3.12 -10.42
CA HIS A 94 -10.14 4.48 -10.38
C HIS A 94 -8.78 4.56 -11.07
N ASP A 95 -8.42 5.74 -11.49
CA ASP A 95 -7.08 6.08 -11.97
C ASP A 95 -6.22 6.39 -10.74
N TYR A 96 -5.50 5.38 -10.25
CA TYR A 96 -4.64 5.50 -9.08
C TYR A 96 -3.26 6.02 -9.49
N MET A 97 -3.01 7.31 -9.27
CA MET A 97 -1.74 7.98 -9.61
C MET A 97 -0.65 7.73 -8.57
N GLY A 98 -1.00 7.71 -7.28
CA GLY A 98 -0.16 7.22 -6.20
C GLY A 98 -0.76 5.93 -5.65
N PHE A 99 0.06 4.90 -5.43
CA PHE A 99 -0.39 3.61 -4.92
C PHE A 99 0.72 2.91 -4.15
N GLU A 100 0.45 2.59 -2.88
CA GLU A 100 1.39 1.96 -1.98
C GLU A 100 0.73 0.85 -1.18
N LEU A 101 1.23 -0.37 -1.30
CA LEU A 101 0.77 -1.48 -0.47
C LEU A 101 1.28 -1.36 0.96
N VAL A 102 0.42 -1.71 1.89
CA VAL A 102 0.72 -1.86 3.32
C VAL A 102 0.23 -3.21 3.82
N ALA A 103 0.59 -3.57 5.03
CA ALA A 103 0.32 -4.90 5.60
C ALA A 103 -1.16 -5.33 5.52
N ASP A 104 -2.11 -4.41 5.59
CA ASP A 104 -3.56 -4.69 5.54
C ASP A 104 -4.25 -3.87 4.44
N GLY A 105 -3.76 -3.95 3.20
CA GLY A 105 -4.35 -3.29 2.04
C GLY A 105 -3.41 -2.28 1.37
N PHE A 106 -3.89 -1.07 1.06
CA PHE A 106 -3.07 -0.06 0.37
C PHE A 106 -3.53 1.37 0.68
N TYR A 107 -2.65 2.33 0.45
CA TYR A 107 -2.99 3.74 0.28
C TYR A 107 -2.90 4.12 -1.19
N ALA A 108 -3.79 5.02 -1.62
CA ALA A 108 -3.75 5.54 -2.98
C ALA A 108 -4.26 6.99 -3.04
N SER A 109 -3.93 7.63 -4.15
CA SER A 109 -4.45 8.93 -4.58
C SER A 109 -4.74 8.87 -6.08
N GLY A 110 -5.35 9.92 -6.64
CA GLY A 110 -5.61 10.00 -8.07
C GLY A 110 -7.02 10.46 -8.42
N HIS A 111 -7.59 9.90 -9.49
CA HIS A 111 -8.85 10.35 -10.04
C HIS A 111 -9.94 9.27 -9.97
N PRO A 112 -11.16 9.63 -9.50
CA PRO A 112 -12.26 8.67 -9.44
C PRO A 112 -12.75 8.30 -10.84
N ALA A 113 -13.23 7.07 -10.99
CA ALA A 113 -13.98 6.67 -12.18
C ALA A 113 -15.21 7.56 -12.39
N GLN A 114 -15.63 7.75 -13.65
CA GLN A 114 -16.66 8.70 -14.03
C GLN A 114 -17.99 8.49 -13.28
N ASP A 115 -18.36 7.24 -13.01
CA ASP A 115 -19.62 6.88 -12.32
C ASP A 115 -19.43 6.66 -10.81
N SER A 116 -18.31 7.09 -10.25
CA SER A 116 -17.97 6.97 -8.85
C SER A 116 -18.68 8.03 -7.99
N PRO A 117 -19.02 7.72 -6.73
CA PRO A 117 -19.56 8.71 -5.80
C PRO A 117 -18.52 9.69 -5.24
N TYR A 118 -17.24 9.43 -5.48
CA TYR A 118 -16.14 10.21 -4.93
C TYR A 118 -15.90 11.53 -5.69
N LYS A 119 -15.36 12.53 -5.00
CA LYS A 119 -14.95 13.79 -5.64
C LYS A 119 -13.60 13.62 -6.35
N ASN A 120 -13.39 14.44 -7.35
CA ASN A 120 -12.14 14.52 -8.08
C ASN A 120 -11.32 15.75 -7.59
N PRO A 121 -10.03 15.55 -7.19
CA PRO A 121 -9.31 14.28 -7.03
C PRO A 121 -9.77 13.48 -5.80
N LEU A 122 -9.30 12.23 -5.70
CA LEU A 122 -9.67 11.31 -4.60
C LEU A 122 -9.16 11.77 -3.22
N GLY A 123 -8.12 12.60 -3.18
CA GLY A 123 -7.38 12.84 -1.94
C GLY A 123 -6.56 11.60 -1.55
N VAL A 124 -6.54 11.27 -0.28
CA VAL A 124 -5.94 10.01 0.20
C VAL A 124 -7.05 9.00 0.49
N VAL A 125 -6.95 7.84 -0.14
CA VAL A 125 -7.83 6.71 0.09
C VAL A 125 -7.08 5.54 0.71
N ARG A 126 -7.78 4.79 1.57
CA ARG A 126 -7.34 3.51 2.14
C ARG A 126 -8.17 2.40 1.51
N GLY A 127 -7.51 1.47 0.86
CA GLY A 127 -8.14 0.29 0.30
C GLY A 127 -7.89 -0.94 1.17
N THR A 128 -8.94 -1.74 1.39
CA THR A 128 -8.87 -3.06 2.05
C THR A 128 -9.54 -4.11 1.20
N GLU A 129 -9.49 -5.38 1.63
CA GLU A 129 -10.09 -6.50 0.90
C GLU A 129 -9.66 -6.51 -0.58
N LYS A 130 -8.34 -6.32 -0.80
CA LYS A 130 -7.75 -6.22 -2.15
C LYS A 130 -8.41 -5.16 -3.05
N GLY A 131 -8.85 -4.05 -2.46
CA GLY A 131 -9.44 -2.92 -3.19
C GLY A 131 -10.94 -3.00 -3.38
N GLU A 132 -11.61 -4.02 -2.87
CA GLU A 132 -13.09 -4.08 -2.92
C GLU A 132 -13.73 -3.01 -2.04
N THR A 133 -13.07 -2.66 -0.93
CA THR A 133 -13.50 -1.61 0.01
C THR A 133 -12.53 -0.44 -0.04
N LEU A 134 -13.06 0.78 -0.22
CA LEU A 134 -12.31 2.03 -0.15
C LEU A 134 -12.87 2.96 0.92
N GLU A 135 -11.97 3.60 1.66
CA GLU A 135 -12.27 4.64 2.64
C GLU A 135 -11.49 5.91 2.29
N ILE A 136 -12.19 7.05 2.19
CA ILE A 136 -11.51 8.35 2.09
C ILE A 136 -10.90 8.69 3.45
N ARG A 137 -9.60 8.95 3.46
CA ARG A 137 -8.88 9.37 4.67
C ARG A 137 -8.90 10.87 4.84
N SER A 138 -8.53 11.60 3.78
CA SER A 138 -8.48 13.08 3.82
C SER A 138 -8.38 13.68 2.41
N LEU A 139 -8.51 14.99 2.32
CA LEU A 139 -8.22 15.85 1.15
C LEU A 139 -9.03 15.51 -0.12
N GLU A 140 -10.18 14.82 0.01
CA GLU A 140 -11.07 14.49 -1.10
C GLU A 140 -11.56 15.76 -1.82
N GLY A 141 -11.33 15.80 -3.13
CA GLY A 141 -11.63 16.95 -3.97
C GLY A 141 -10.62 18.10 -3.83
N GLU A 142 -9.47 17.85 -3.18
CA GLU A 142 -8.49 18.90 -2.91
C GLU A 142 -7.06 18.53 -3.32
N ALA A 143 -6.63 17.27 -3.14
CA ALA A 143 -5.27 16.86 -3.44
C ALA A 143 -5.22 15.62 -4.35
N ASP A 144 -4.22 15.62 -5.22
CA ASP A 144 -3.80 14.50 -6.05
C ASP A 144 -2.30 14.29 -5.82
N PHE A 145 -1.97 13.15 -5.22
CA PHE A 145 -0.60 12.81 -4.88
C PHE A 145 -0.03 11.82 -5.89
N HIS A 146 0.76 12.32 -6.84
CA HIS A 146 1.54 11.49 -7.75
C HIS A 146 2.78 10.89 -7.08
N TYR A 147 3.34 11.62 -6.11
CA TYR A 147 4.49 11.18 -5.34
C TYR A 147 4.04 10.88 -3.92
N MET A 148 3.87 9.62 -3.64
CA MET A 148 3.43 9.10 -2.35
C MET A 148 4.22 7.85 -2.02
N SER A 149 4.61 7.70 -0.75
CA SER A 149 5.15 6.46 -0.23
C SER A 149 4.56 6.15 1.13
N ALA A 150 4.33 4.87 1.40
CA ALA A 150 3.80 4.38 2.66
C ALA A 150 4.69 3.29 3.25
N GLY A 151 4.94 3.36 4.57
CA GLY A 151 5.63 2.30 5.28
C GLY A 151 4.75 1.06 5.41
N PHE A 152 5.23 -0.09 4.93
CA PHE A 152 4.45 -1.32 4.83
C PHE A 152 3.84 -1.78 6.17
N GLU A 153 4.62 -1.78 7.27
CA GLU A 153 4.15 -2.15 8.61
C GLU A 153 3.71 -0.92 9.42
N SER A 154 4.33 0.24 9.19
CA SER A 154 4.13 1.45 10.00
C SER A 154 2.91 2.27 9.58
N GLU A 155 2.46 2.11 8.35
CA GLU A 155 1.38 2.91 7.72
C GLU A 155 1.63 4.43 7.79
N SER A 156 2.89 4.87 7.96
CA SER A 156 3.29 6.26 7.79
C SER A 156 3.26 6.62 6.32
N LEU A 157 2.74 7.81 5.99
CA LEU A 157 2.75 8.31 4.62
C LEU A 157 3.67 9.51 4.48
N TYR A 158 4.37 9.55 3.36
CA TYR A 158 5.19 10.67 2.91
C TYR A 158 4.77 11.05 1.50
N VAL A 159 4.44 12.32 1.30
CA VAL A 159 3.86 12.79 0.05
C VAL A 159 4.49 14.10 -0.41
N TYR A 160 4.51 14.32 -1.70
CA TYR A 160 4.78 15.64 -2.27
C TYR A 160 3.49 16.24 -2.84
N LEU A 161 3.09 17.38 -2.32
CA LEU A 161 1.95 18.15 -2.78
C LEU A 161 2.41 19.17 -3.83
N GLU A 162 2.01 18.96 -5.09
CA GLU A 162 2.40 19.86 -6.20
C GLU A 162 1.59 21.14 -6.25
N GLN A 163 0.30 21.06 -5.91
CA GLN A 163 -0.64 22.16 -5.97
C GLN A 163 -1.24 22.44 -4.60
N ALA A 164 -1.37 23.73 -4.25
CA ALA A 164 -1.97 24.12 -2.98
C ALA A 164 -3.41 23.61 -2.85
N THR A 165 -3.74 23.11 -1.67
CA THR A 165 -5.12 22.90 -1.23
C THR A 165 -5.64 24.15 -0.48
N LYS A 166 -6.80 24.06 0.16
CA LYS A 166 -7.31 25.15 1.02
C LYS A 166 -6.43 25.40 2.25
N GLU A 167 -5.79 24.36 2.76
CA GLU A 167 -5.07 24.38 4.04
C GLU A 167 -3.56 24.13 3.89
N LEU A 168 -3.14 23.44 2.82
CA LEU A 168 -1.75 23.05 2.61
C LEU A 168 -1.14 23.78 1.41
N ALA A 169 0.07 24.31 1.57
CA ALA A 169 0.89 24.86 0.49
C ALA A 169 1.60 23.70 -0.28
N PRO A 170 2.12 23.96 -1.50
CA PRO A 170 2.99 22.98 -2.15
C PRO A 170 4.22 22.63 -1.31
N GLY A 171 4.60 21.36 -1.24
CA GLY A 171 5.74 20.92 -0.44
C GLY A 171 5.67 19.46 -0.03
N PHE A 172 6.65 19.03 0.76
CA PHE A 172 6.71 17.69 1.31
C PHE A 172 5.97 17.60 2.64
N TYR A 173 5.20 16.54 2.81
CA TYR A 173 4.39 16.31 3.99
C TYR A 173 4.52 14.87 4.46
N ARG A 174 4.33 14.67 5.78
CA ARG A 174 4.18 13.35 6.40
C ARG A 174 2.83 13.23 7.07
N SER A 175 2.30 12.03 7.11
CA SER A 175 1.20 11.61 7.97
C SER A 175 1.66 10.41 8.80
N LEU A 176 1.50 10.48 10.11
CA LEU A 176 1.79 9.38 11.04
C LEU A 176 0.50 8.79 11.64
N ASP A 177 -0.64 9.10 11.06
CA ASP A 177 -1.97 8.68 11.48
C ASP A 177 -2.80 8.04 10.34
N GLY A 178 -2.11 7.45 9.39
CA GLY A 178 -2.72 6.73 8.28
C GLY A 178 -3.47 7.64 7.30
N GLY A 179 -2.90 8.79 6.96
CA GLY A 179 -3.43 9.70 5.96
C GLY A 179 -4.58 10.59 6.43
N VAL A 180 -4.85 10.68 7.74
CA VAL A 180 -5.91 11.53 8.30
C VAL A 180 -5.48 12.98 8.37
N SER A 181 -4.25 13.23 8.83
CA SER A 181 -3.66 14.57 8.90
C SER A 181 -2.25 14.60 8.32
N PHE A 182 -1.84 15.79 7.86
CA PHE A 182 -0.53 16.01 7.24
C PHE A 182 0.21 17.13 7.93
N GLU A 183 1.48 16.87 8.26
CA GLU A 183 2.42 17.85 8.81
C GLU A 183 3.52 18.15 7.78
N PRO A 184 3.92 19.42 7.59
CA PRO A 184 4.99 19.74 6.66
C PRO A 184 6.33 19.18 7.17
N MET A 185 7.13 18.64 6.27
CA MET A 185 8.51 18.25 6.50
C MET A 185 9.41 19.49 6.33
N LYS A 186 10.48 19.64 7.15
CA LYS A 186 11.39 20.77 7.01
C LYS A 186 12.41 20.58 5.90
N MET A 187 12.76 19.33 5.60
CA MET A 187 13.69 18.98 4.54
C MET A 187 15.08 19.61 4.69
N ASP A 188 15.55 19.84 5.93
CA ASP A 188 16.90 20.37 6.18
C ASP A 188 17.95 19.33 5.76
N GLY A 189 19.03 19.75 5.10
CA GLY A 189 20.11 18.86 4.63
C GLY A 189 20.02 18.40 3.18
N ILE A 190 18.95 18.82 2.47
CA ILE A 190 18.77 18.48 1.03
C ILE A 190 19.07 19.65 0.09
N GLU A 191 19.53 20.77 0.60
CA GLU A 191 19.68 22.01 -0.17
C GLU A 191 20.60 21.83 -1.38
N GLY A 192 20.06 22.20 -2.55
CA GLY A 192 20.80 22.14 -3.82
C GLY A 192 20.88 20.73 -4.43
N ARG A 193 20.22 19.72 -3.83
CA ARG A 193 20.15 18.36 -4.38
C ARG A 193 18.88 18.17 -5.21
N GLY A 194 18.98 17.34 -6.26
CA GLY A 194 17.81 16.87 -6.98
C GLY A 194 17.14 15.72 -6.22
N ILE A 195 15.80 15.72 -6.20
CA ILE A 195 15.00 14.61 -5.66
C ILE A 195 14.28 13.94 -6.82
N ALA A 196 14.53 12.64 -7.02
CA ALA A 196 13.82 11.80 -7.98
C ALA A 196 12.64 11.07 -7.30
N GLY A 197 12.77 10.73 -6.01
CA GLY A 197 11.72 10.06 -5.27
C GLY A 197 11.89 10.12 -3.76
N ILE A 198 10.86 9.65 -3.08
CA ILE A 198 10.77 9.52 -1.63
C ILE A 198 10.28 8.12 -1.30
N THR A 199 10.87 7.46 -0.29
CA THR A 199 10.50 6.10 0.11
C THR A 199 10.45 6.01 1.64
N ALA A 200 9.29 5.62 2.17
CA ALA A 200 9.11 5.35 3.60
C ALA A 200 9.85 4.06 4.00
N ASP A 201 10.40 4.01 5.21
CA ASP A 201 10.85 2.75 5.77
C ASP A 201 9.65 1.84 6.05
N ALA A 202 9.79 0.56 5.72
CA ALA A 202 8.70 -0.41 5.85
C ALA A 202 8.16 -0.53 7.28
N SER A 203 9.02 -0.39 8.31
CA SER A 203 8.69 -0.64 9.73
C SER A 203 8.85 0.57 10.64
N GLU A 204 9.78 1.48 10.32
CA GLU A 204 10.13 2.62 11.15
C GLU A 204 9.38 3.89 10.70
N ALA A 205 8.26 4.21 11.36
CA ALA A 205 7.33 5.26 10.95
C ALA A 205 7.95 6.66 10.73
N LYS A 206 9.10 6.95 11.34
CA LYS A 206 9.81 8.23 11.20
C LYS A 206 11.04 8.15 10.31
N ARG A 207 11.38 6.96 9.83
CA ARG A 207 12.46 6.82 8.87
C ARG A 207 11.93 6.96 7.46
N VAL A 208 12.55 7.85 6.70
CA VAL A 208 12.23 8.10 5.31
C VAL A 208 13.50 8.38 4.53
N PHE A 209 13.53 7.94 3.31
CA PHE A 209 14.62 8.15 2.38
C PHE A 209 14.17 9.09 1.26
N VAL A 210 15.08 9.95 0.81
CA VAL A 210 14.96 10.65 -0.47
C VAL A 210 16.14 10.27 -1.34
N TYR A 211 15.91 10.14 -2.62
CA TYR A 211 16.93 9.70 -3.56
C TYR A 211 16.89 10.50 -4.86
N GLY A 212 17.99 10.50 -5.59
CA GLY A 212 18.10 11.19 -6.86
C GLY A 212 19.51 11.19 -7.42
N PRO A 213 19.89 12.23 -8.19
CA PRO A 213 21.18 12.29 -8.89
C PRO A 213 22.42 12.23 -7.99
N ASP A 214 22.26 12.58 -6.72
CA ASP A 214 23.36 12.70 -5.74
C ASP A 214 23.35 11.57 -4.70
N GLY A 215 22.69 10.44 -5.00
CA GLY A 215 22.60 9.28 -4.11
C GLY A 215 21.35 9.27 -3.24
N ILE A 216 21.47 8.64 -2.06
CA ILE A 216 20.38 8.45 -1.10
C ILE A 216 20.68 9.25 0.17
N LEU A 217 19.68 9.96 0.68
CA LEU A 217 19.67 10.60 1.99
C LEU A 217 18.63 9.93 2.87
N VAL A 218 18.88 9.87 4.17
CA VAL A 218 17.97 9.29 5.16
C VAL A 218 17.63 10.32 6.24
N SER A 219 16.38 10.25 6.69
CA SER A 219 15.89 10.96 7.88
C SER A 219 15.33 9.95 8.87
N ASP A 220 15.65 10.09 10.16
CA ASP A 220 15.08 9.31 11.26
C ASP A 220 14.08 10.14 12.11
N ASP A 221 13.80 11.37 11.72
CA ASP A 221 12.92 12.29 12.44
C ASP A 221 11.66 12.70 11.66
N GLY A 222 11.34 11.92 10.63
CA GLY A 222 10.13 12.09 9.82
C GLY A 222 10.28 13.13 8.72
N GLY A 223 11.50 13.31 8.22
CA GLY A 223 11.80 14.23 7.12
C GLY A 223 12.07 15.66 7.56
N ASP A 224 12.34 15.88 8.85
CA ASP A 224 12.76 17.21 9.29
C ASP A 224 14.24 17.45 8.96
N THR A 225 15.13 16.46 9.23
CA THR A 225 16.55 16.55 8.89
C THR A 225 17.01 15.31 8.11
N PHE A 226 17.86 15.53 7.10
CA PHE A 226 18.40 14.48 6.25
C PHE A 226 19.92 14.43 6.32
N GLU A 227 20.45 13.22 6.36
CA GLU A 227 21.88 12.94 6.32
C GLU A 227 22.19 12.00 5.14
N PRO A 228 23.41 12.05 4.55
CA PRO A 228 23.81 11.13 3.49
C PRO A 228 23.76 9.68 3.98
N PHE A 229 23.04 8.82 3.25
CA PHE A 229 23.04 7.38 3.42
C PHE A 229 24.09 6.74 2.53
N ASN A 230 24.09 7.05 1.22
CA ASN A 230 25.15 6.71 0.29
C ASN A 230 25.30 7.78 -0.79
N ASP A 231 26.38 7.71 -1.57
CA ASP A 231 26.72 8.62 -2.67
C ASP A 231 26.89 7.85 -4.01
N GLN A 232 26.16 6.77 -4.19
CA GLN A 232 26.25 5.83 -5.34
C GLN A 232 25.82 6.42 -6.69
N GLY A 233 25.63 7.72 -6.80
CA GLY A 233 25.26 8.41 -8.04
C GLY A 233 23.77 8.51 -8.28
N ASN A 234 23.32 8.44 -9.54
CA ASN A 234 21.91 8.65 -9.88
C ASN A 234 21.05 7.44 -9.51
N ILE A 235 20.24 7.57 -8.46
CA ILE A 235 19.28 6.55 -8.04
C ILE A 235 17.95 6.82 -8.75
N VAL A 236 17.44 5.84 -9.50
CA VAL A 236 16.22 5.98 -10.30
C VAL A 236 14.96 5.46 -9.63
N THR A 237 15.09 4.43 -8.80
CA THR A 237 13.98 3.88 -7.99
C THR A 237 14.53 3.16 -6.77
N MET A 238 13.73 3.06 -5.72
CA MET A 238 14.10 2.46 -4.45
C MET A 238 12.89 1.85 -3.74
N ALA A 239 13.13 0.75 -3.04
CA ALA A 239 12.13 0.06 -2.21
C ALA A 239 12.71 -0.28 -0.84
N THR A 240 11.85 -0.40 0.16
CA THR A 240 12.21 -0.86 1.50
C THR A 240 11.45 -2.11 1.90
N ALA A 241 12.10 -2.96 2.66
CA ALA A 241 11.49 -4.04 3.43
C ALA A 241 12.04 -3.99 4.85
N LYS A 242 11.52 -4.79 5.75
CA LYS A 242 11.97 -4.78 7.15
C LYS A 242 13.47 -4.99 7.29
N GLY A 243 14.18 -3.94 7.72
CA GLY A 243 15.63 -3.98 7.91
C GLY A 243 16.45 -4.05 6.63
N ARG A 244 15.83 -3.85 5.46
CA ARG A 244 16.49 -3.92 4.15
C ARG A 244 15.99 -2.82 3.21
N LEU A 245 16.81 -2.48 2.25
CA LEU A 245 16.40 -1.67 1.12
C LEU A 245 16.98 -2.22 -0.18
N ALA A 246 16.31 -1.93 -1.28
CA ALA A 246 16.80 -2.18 -2.63
C ALA A 246 16.73 -0.88 -3.43
N TYR A 247 17.70 -0.63 -4.27
CA TYR A 247 17.72 0.54 -5.14
C TYR A 247 18.35 0.22 -6.50
N ILE A 248 17.94 0.97 -7.50
CA ILE A 248 18.54 0.89 -8.84
C ILE A 248 19.27 2.19 -9.10
N THR A 249 20.57 2.07 -9.39
CA THR A 249 21.41 3.18 -9.80
C THR A 249 21.60 3.16 -11.31
N GLU A 250 21.73 4.35 -11.90
CA GLU A 250 22.04 4.54 -13.33
C GLU A 250 23.41 5.18 -13.46
N GLN A 251 24.27 4.55 -14.27
CA GLN A 251 25.55 5.11 -14.68
C GLN A 251 25.81 4.79 -16.14
N ASP A 252 26.12 5.81 -16.96
CA ASP A 252 26.43 5.66 -18.39
C ASP A 252 25.37 4.85 -19.18
N ALA A 253 24.07 5.11 -18.88
CA ALA A 253 22.91 4.38 -19.41
C ALA A 253 22.89 2.87 -19.10
N SER A 254 23.60 2.46 -18.06
CA SER A 254 23.55 1.12 -17.48
C SER A 254 22.89 1.17 -16.10
N PHE A 255 22.10 0.18 -15.79
CA PHE A 255 21.40 0.07 -14.52
C PHE A 255 22.01 -1.05 -13.68
N GLU A 256 22.17 -0.80 -12.37
CA GLU A 256 22.57 -1.80 -11.39
C GLU A 256 21.56 -1.84 -10.26
N LEU A 257 21.10 -3.03 -9.90
CA LEU A 257 20.23 -3.26 -8.76
C LEU A 257 21.07 -3.72 -7.58
N VAL A 258 20.98 -2.98 -6.50
CA VAL A 258 21.67 -3.26 -5.24
C VAL A 258 20.65 -3.53 -4.15
N VAL A 259 20.87 -4.58 -3.37
CA VAL A 259 20.11 -4.89 -2.15
C VAL A 259 21.04 -4.70 -0.97
N SER A 260 20.63 -3.86 -0.01
CA SER A 260 21.37 -3.55 1.21
C SER A 260 20.63 -4.07 2.44
N ASP A 261 21.34 -4.74 3.32
CA ASP A 261 20.89 -5.08 4.67
C ASP A 261 21.28 -3.95 5.63
N LEU A 262 20.28 -3.32 6.26
CA LEU A 262 20.48 -2.19 7.16
C LEU A 262 21.02 -2.61 8.54
N THR A 263 21.07 -3.91 8.83
CA THR A 263 21.51 -4.42 10.13
C THR A 263 22.99 -4.64 10.18
N ASP A 264 23.57 -5.21 9.12
CA ASP A 264 25.00 -5.54 9.03
C ASP A 264 25.75 -4.72 7.97
N GLU A 265 25.05 -3.78 7.31
CA GLU A 265 25.58 -2.86 6.30
C GLU A 265 26.19 -3.60 5.09
N THR A 266 25.68 -4.80 4.77
CA THR A 266 26.11 -5.55 3.60
C THR A 266 25.31 -5.18 2.38
N GLU A 267 25.98 -5.13 1.21
CA GLU A 267 25.35 -4.88 -0.08
C GLU A 267 25.57 -6.07 -1.03
N THR A 268 24.57 -6.38 -1.82
CA THR A 268 24.61 -7.44 -2.82
C THR A 268 24.02 -6.90 -4.12
N SER A 269 24.77 -7.02 -5.22
CA SER A 269 24.25 -6.73 -6.55
C SER A 269 23.39 -7.89 -7.04
N VAL A 270 22.27 -7.58 -7.67
CA VAL A 270 21.35 -8.51 -8.32
C VAL A 270 21.28 -8.19 -9.79
N ASP A 271 21.50 -9.19 -10.65
CA ASP A 271 21.40 -9.00 -12.10
C ASP A 271 19.96 -8.60 -12.48
N LEU A 272 19.81 -7.50 -13.23
CA LEU A 272 18.52 -7.07 -13.73
C LEU A 272 18.03 -7.95 -14.89
N PRO A 273 16.70 -8.05 -15.11
CA PRO A 273 16.19 -8.73 -16.32
C PRO A 273 16.66 -7.99 -17.58
N SER A 274 16.77 -8.74 -18.68
CA SER A 274 17.12 -8.12 -19.97
C SER A 274 16.03 -7.14 -20.38
N MET A 275 16.35 -5.86 -20.41
CA MET A 275 15.48 -4.79 -20.88
C MET A 275 15.88 -4.37 -22.30
N ASN A 276 14.91 -4.04 -23.13
CA ASN A 276 15.16 -3.68 -24.54
C ASN A 276 15.25 -2.17 -24.73
N GLY A 277 16.25 -1.71 -25.49
CA GLY A 277 16.34 -0.34 -25.98
C GLY A 277 16.38 0.72 -24.86
N ASP A 278 15.50 1.72 -24.98
CA ASP A 278 15.41 2.85 -24.05
C ASP A 278 14.48 2.56 -22.83
N ASN A 279 14.20 1.28 -22.56
CA ASN A 279 13.35 0.87 -21.45
C ASN A 279 14.10 1.07 -20.12
N VAL A 280 13.46 1.77 -19.19
CA VAL A 280 14.07 2.14 -17.90
C VAL A 280 13.24 1.61 -16.73
N PRO A 281 13.88 1.25 -15.59
CA PRO A 281 13.19 0.96 -14.34
C PRO A 281 12.38 2.18 -13.87
N ILE A 282 11.11 1.97 -13.47
CA ILE A 282 10.27 3.05 -12.96
C ILE A 282 9.72 2.76 -11.57
N GLU A 283 9.50 1.48 -11.25
CA GLU A 283 8.95 1.06 -9.97
C GLU A 283 9.68 -0.18 -9.49
N LEU A 284 10.15 -0.15 -8.27
CA LEU A 284 10.79 -1.26 -7.58
C LEU A 284 10.02 -1.55 -6.30
N VAL A 285 9.71 -2.80 -6.05
CA VAL A 285 9.07 -3.26 -4.80
C VAL A 285 9.91 -4.38 -4.20
N MET A 286 9.99 -4.41 -2.88
CA MET A 286 10.70 -5.45 -2.15
C MET A 286 9.79 -6.07 -1.08
N GLU A 287 9.67 -7.40 -1.09
CA GLU A 287 9.01 -8.18 -0.07
C GLU A 287 9.90 -9.36 0.33
N ALA A 288 10.47 -9.32 1.52
CA ALA A 288 11.48 -10.29 1.96
C ALA A 288 12.61 -10.46 0.92
N GLU A 289 12.74 -11.63 0.30
CA GLU A 289 13.74 -11.91 -0.75
C GLU A 289 13.20 -11.71 -2.17
N ARG A 290 11.92 -11.34 -2.32
CA ARG A 290 11.27 -11.15 -3.61
C ARG A 290 11.35 -9.69 -4.04
N LEU A 291 11.52 -9.48 -5.32
CA LEU A 291 11.46 -8.15 -5.92
C LEU A 291 10.40 -8.12 -7.04
N LEU A 292 9.75 -6.98 -7.20
CA LEU A 292 8.94 -6.70 -8.36
C LEU A 292 9.52 -5.46 -9.02
N LEU A 293 9.69 -5.52 -10.33
CA LEU A 293 10.19 -4.43 -11.16
C LEU A 293 9.18 -4.11 -12.24
N ALA A 294 8.72 -2.86 -12.31
CA ALA A 294 8.03 -2.34 -13.47
C ALA A 294 8.93 -1.37 -14.24
N THR A 295 8.73 -1.32 -15.55
CA THR A 295 9.58 -0.55 -16.47
C THR A 295 8.76 0.40 -17.34
N SER A 296 9.40 1.40 -17.94
CA SER A 296 8.76 2.47 -18.69
C SER A 296 7.97 2.02 -19.93
N ASP A 297 8.23 0.82 -20.45
CA ASP A 297 7.40 0.19 -21.48
C ASP A 297 6.22 -0.62 -20.93
N ASN A 298 5.93 -0.49 -19.64
CA ASN A 298 4.91 -1.25 -18.89
C ASN A 298 5.16 -2.77 -18.85
N SER A 299 6.43 -3.19 -18.87
CA SER A 299 6.76 -4.58 -18.53
C SER A 299 6.83 -4.75 -17.01
N VAL A 300 6.42 -5.92 -16.54
CA VAL A 300 6.45 -6.31 -15.12
C VAL A 300 7.24 -7.60 -14.98
N TYR A 301 8.15 -7.60 -14.03
CA TYR A 301 9.02 -8.73 -13.71
C TYR A 301 8.93 -9.03 -12.21
N VAL A 302 9.01 -10.29 -11.84
CA VAL A 302 9.17 -10.75 -10.46
C VAL A 302 10.44 -11.56 -10.32
N PHE A 303 11.24 -11.21 -9.32
CA PHE A 303 12.43 -11.95 -8.90
C PHE A 303 12.09 -12.84 -7.71
N GLU A 304 12.28 -14.12 -7.88
CA GLU A 304 12.07 -15.15 -6.87
C GLU A 304 12.98 -16.34 -7.18
N ASP A 305 13.49 -17.03 -6.17
CA ASP A 305 14.40 -18.17 -6.33
C ASP A 305 15.62 -17.89 -7.25
N GLU A 306 16.18 -16.69 -7.12
CA GLU A 306 17.34 -16.18 -7.91
C GLU A 306 17.07 -16.02 -9.42
N GLU A 307 15.81 -16.02 -9.86
CA GLU A 307 15.42 -15.86 -11.27
C GLU A 307 14.35 -14.79 -11.47
N TRP A 308 14.43 -14.05 -12.60
CA TRP A 308 13.41 -13.11 -13.04
C TRP A 308 12.38 -13.80 -13.94
N THR A 309 11.10 -13.66 -13.59
CA THR A 309 9.97 -14.07 -14.43
C THR A 309 9.24 -12.84 -14.95
N GLN A 310 9.07 -12.73 -16.28
CA GLN A 310 8.28 -11.66 -16.89
C GLN A 310 6.79 -11.99 -16.87
N LEU A 311 6.01 -11.21 -16.15
CA LEU A 311 4.56 -11.37 -16.00
C LEU A 311 3.77 -10.55 -17.02
N LEU A 312 4.26 -9.37 -17.38
CA LEU A 312 3.67 -8.48 -18.39
C LEU A 312 4.76 -8.03 -19.35
N GLN A 313 4.48 -8.00 -20.65
CA GLN A 313 5.45 -7.60 -21.66
C GLN A 313 4.94 -6.41 -22.46
N ALA A 314 5.62 -5.26 -22.34
CA ALA A 314 5.26 -4.01 -23.03
C ALA A 314 3.76 -3.69 -22.89
N GLY A 315 3.24 -3.81 -21.67
CA GLY A 315 1.84 -3.56 -21.33
C GLY A 315 0.82 -4.54 -21.90
N LYS A 316 1.23 -5.66 -22.53
CA LYS A 316 0.29 -6.58 -23.19
C LYS A 316 0.03 -7.82 -22.36
N VAL A 317 -1.25 -8.02 -22.04
CA VAL A 317 -1.74 -9.26 -21.40
C VAL A 317 -1.71 -10.39 -22.44
N LYS A 318 -1.12 -11.54 -22.06
CA LYS A 318 -0.96 -12.74 -22.92
C LYS A 318 -2.19 -13.62 -22.86
#